data_192beb6aba0492cfbb6d7364cdab2178
#
_entry.id   192beb6aba0492cfbb6d7364cdab2178
#
_cell.length_a   1.000
_cell.length_b   1.000
_cell.length_c   1.000
_cell.angle_alpha   90.00
_cell.angle_beta   90.00
_cell.angle_gamma   90.00
#
_symmetry.space_group_name_H-M   'P 1'
#
loop_
_entity.id
_entity.type
_entity.pdbx_description
1 polymer ?
#
loop_
_entity_poly.entity_id
_entity_poly.type
_entity_poly.pdbx_seq_one_letter_code
_entity_poly.pdbx_strand_id
1 'polypeptide(L)'
;MWKGRGLAAVGLTAGDVVSERQAELLLGEGRHPDADRIERERLAAGDTPAKARRATVLGRPIEHNQSPETEEAKERTAWLGMDLVFRAPSTVHIAWALMDDETRRVLELCQDIARDKTLAWLEEAVAEIRWKSAGTRRARVRDGLIVVVFRHYESRAVDSRPLLHDHAVVSIRARRPDGTWGNQTAAALMTHIVAADTLYTLLFMEEVSARLGWAWEPREVTPGRRPVMEIAGIDQRFIGWQFTRRQQIEEALPVLTAEYEARQGHPPGERAAYALACQAADQTRSPKRKELRSLSELRAVWRDSASRLYGADVVDRLAERARAAAAAIWARVRPVVDVALAAVNVAAVVSVMRGGFKHHHLLAEARRQLSYVLRGRPHRPGLDEEIVQAAIDGYTRPASRRMMTADLRALYPHDIGDQAVLRALTRKRSASPYERACLAAAALTARVHALRRADRLNSRPRPRNVTVSATLSPRPGRRAGRDLGPMTDVAAAEQTSRTLEAAAAEMAARLQAGVRERAAARLASQPAPATAPPPYSQQPVQPAQGRTPPTGGIA
;
A
#
# COMPACT_ATOMS: atom_id res chain seq x y z
N MET A 1 4.84 -17.23 -13.29
CA MET A 1 3.78 -18.26 -13.20
C MET A 1 2.42 -17.64 -13.47
N TRP A 2 1.49 -18.43 -13.98
CA TRP A 2 0.12 -18.03 -14.25
C TRP A 2 -0.71 -18.00 -12.95
N LYS A 3 -1.59 -17.00 -12.80
CA LYS A 3 -2.51 -16.82 -11.67
C LYS A 3 -3.84 -16.22 -12.14
N GLY A 4 -4.87 -16.34 -11.30
CA GLY A 4 -6.21 -15.81 -11.54
C GLY A 4 -7.17 -16.86 -12.10
N ARG A 5 -8.46 -16.66 -11.85
CA ARG A 5 -9.53 -17.60 -12.26
C ARG A 5 -9.83 -17.53 -13.76
N GLY A 6 -9.52 -16.40 -14.40
CA GLY A 6 -9.72 -16.20 -15.84
C GLY A 6 -8.87 -17.11 -16.74
N LEU A 7 -7.87 -17.81 -16.18
CA LEU A 7 -6.98 -18.71 -16.93
C LEU A 7 -7.74 -19.84 -17.63
N ALA A 8 -8.78 -20.39 -17.01
CA ALA A 8 -9.58 -21.45 -17.59
C ALA A 8 -10.20 -21.05 -18.95
N ALA A 9 -10.49 -19.75 -19.14
CA ALA A 9 -11.04 -19.23 -20.38
C ALA A 9 -10.05 -19.22 -21.57
N VAL A 10 -8.77 -19.40 -21.28
CA VAL A 10 -7.68 -19.50 -22.27
C VAL A 10 -6.93 -20.86 -22.17
N GLY A 11 -7.52 -21.86 -21.51
CA GLY A 11 -6.97 -23.20 -21.43
C GLY A 11 -5.67 -23.32 -20.63
N LEU A 12 -5.40 -22.39 -19.70
CA LEU A 12 -4.24 -22.38 -18.83
C LEU A 12 -4.62 -22.73 -17.39
N THR A 13 -3.64 -23.24 -16.64
CA THR A 13 -3.79 -23.62 -15.23
C THR A 13 -2.99 -22.69 -14.32
N ALA A 14 -3.56 -22.36 -13.16
CA ALA A 14 -2.87 -21.56 -12.17
C ALA A 14 -1.65 -22.34 -11.61
N GLY A 15 -0.49 -21.68 -11.58
CA GLY A 15 0.78 -22.29 -11.17
C GLY A 15 1.68 -22.71 -12.34
N ASP A 16 1.15 -22.84 -13.55
CA ASP A 16 1.97 -23.16 -14.71
C ASP A 16 3.02 -22.07 -14.97
N VAL A 17 4.15 -22.50 -15.53
CA VAL A 17 5.23 -21.60 -15.94
C VAL A 17 4.79 -20.76 -17.14
N VAL A 18 5.07 -19.47 -17.10
CA VAL A 18 4.82 -18.56 -18.20
C VAL A 18 5.99 -18.60 -19.17
N SER A 19 5.77 -18.93 -20.43
CA SER A 19 6.77 -18.73 -21.47
C SER A 19 6.82 -17.27 -21.92
N GLU A 20 7.99 -16.81 -22.39
CA GLU A 20 8.14 -15.47 -22.95
C GLU A 20 7.13 -15.23 -24.09
N ARG A 21 6.99 -16.19 -24.98
CA ARG A 21 6.05 -16.11 -26.10
C ARG A 21 4.58 -15.97 -25.67
N GLN A 22 4.16 -16.71 -24.65
CA GLN A 22 2.80 -16.57 -24.10
C GLN A 22 2.57 -15.19 -23.48
N ALA A 23 3.58 -14.66 -22.78
CA ALA A 23 3.51 -13.31 -22.21
C ALA A 23 3.43 -12.24 -23.30
N GLU A 24 4.22 -12.34 -24.37
CA GLU A 24 4.17 -11.44 -25.52
C GLU A 24 2.79 -11.46 -26.20
N LEU A 25 2.26 -12.66 -26.48
CA LEU A 25 0.96 -12.80 -27.11
C LEU A 25 -0.16 -12.16 -26.31
N LEU A 26 -0.20 -12.43 -25.00
CA LEU A 26 -1.28 -11.93 -24.15
C LEU A 26 -1.11 -10.46 -23.77
N LEU A 27 0.09 -10.09 -23.29
CA LEU A 27 0.37 -8.77 -22.73
C LEU A 27 0.90 -7.78 -23.77
N GLY A 28 1.48 -8.26 -24.87
CA GLY A 28 1.99 -7.45 -25.97
C GLY A 28 0.99 -7.27 -27.12
N GLU A 29 0.28 -8.36 -27.52
CA GLU A 29 -0.59 -8.35 -28.68
C GLU A 29 -2.09 -8.46 -28.32
N GLY A 30 -2.46 -8.77 -27.09
CA GLY A 30 -3.84 -9.01 -26.64
C GLY A 30 -4.48 -10.23 -27.31
N ARG A 31 -3.66 -11.25 -27.59
CA ARG A 31 -4.03 -12.50 -28.25
C ARG A 31 -4.02 -13.66 -27.26
N HIS A 32 -4.59 -14.77 -27.69
CA HIS A 32 -4.59 -16.02 -26.93
C HIS A 32 -3.14 -16.48 -26.65
N PRO A 33 -2.78 -16.94 -25.43
CA PRO A 33 -1.42 -17.42 -25.14
C PRO A 33 -0.93 -18.53 -26.09
N ASP A 34 -1.84 -19.35 -26.60
CA ASP A 34 -1.55 -20.40 -27.60
C ASP A 34 -1.84 -19.97 -29.05
N ALA A 35 -1.79 -18.67 -29.34
CA ALA A 35 -2.17 -18.14 -30.65
C ALA A 35 -1.42 -18.83 -31.80
N ASP A 36 -0.12 -19.10 -31.64
CA ASP A 36 0.69 -19.70 -32.69
C ASP A 36 0.24 -21.15 -33.01
N ARG A 37 -0.23 -21.91 -32.02
CA ARG A 37 -0.83 -23.23 -32.26
C ARG A 37 -2.19 -23.11 -32.96
N ILE A 38 -3.06 -22.24 -32.45
CA ILE A 38 -4.39 -22.02 -33.01
C ILE A 38 -4.32 -21.56 -34.47
N GLU A 39 -3.38 -20.63 -34.78
CA GLU A 39 -3.18 -20.17 -36.17
C GLU A 39 -2.75 -21.30 -37.09
N ARG A 40 -1.79 -22.14 -36.68
CA ARG A 40 -1.36 -23.30 -37.49
C ARG A 40 -2.52 -24.28 -37.77
N GLU A 41 -3.30 -24.58 -36.73
CA GLU A 41 -4.48 -25.47 -36.88
C GLU A 41 -5.52 -24.89 -37.84
N ARG A 42 -5.78 -23.58 -37.76
CA ARG A 42 -6.71 -22.86 -38.63
C ARG A 42 -6.24 -22.81 -40.09
N LEU A 43 -4.96 -22.54 -40.28
CA LEU A 43 -4.36 -22.57 -41.64
C LEU A 43 -4.41 -23.96 -42.23
N ALA A 44 -4.12 -25.00 -41.48
CA ALA A 44 -4.26 -26.40 -41.91
C ALA A 44 -5.72 -26.77 -42.25
N ALA A 45 -6.68 -26.15 -41.57
CA ALA A 45 -8.12 -26.32 -41.87
C ALA A 45 -8.61 -25.45 -43.06
N GLY A 46 -7.72 -24.72 -43.77
CA GLY A 46 -8.03 -23.93 -44.94
C GLY A 46 -8.50 -22.50 -44.70
N ASP A 47 -8.35 -21.99 -43.48
CA ASP A 47 -8.60 -20.57 -43.20
C ASP A 47 -7.51 -19.69 -43.82
N THR A 48 -7.87 -18.47 -44.24
CA THR A 48 -6.89 -17.48 -44.68
C THR A 48 -6.04 -16.99 -43.48
N PRO A 49 -4.80 -16.52 -43.72
CA PRO A 49 -3.95 -16.01 -42.66
C PRO A 49 -4.62 -14.93 -41.81
N ALA A 50 -5.35 -14.01 -42.41
CA ALA A 50 -6.10 -12.96 -41.73
C ALA A 50 -7.18 -13.53 -40.80
N LYS A 51 -7.91 -14.55 -41.26
CA LYS A 51 -8.97 -15.20 -40.50
C LYS A 51 -8.39 -16.03 -39.35
N ALA A 52 -7.31 -16.78 -39.61
CA ALA A 52 -6.60 -17.55 -38.59
C ALA A 52 -6.09 -16.63 -37.49
N ARG A 53 -5.39 -15.52 -37.83
CA ARG A 53 -4.93 -14.52 -36.87
C ARG A 53 -6.08 -13.90 -36.09
N ARG A 54 -7.17 -13.51 -36.76
CA ARG A 54 -8.35 -12.91 -36.13
C ARG A 54 -8.97 -13.83 -35.07
N ALA A 55 -8.96 -15.13 -35.28
CA ALA A 55 -9.49 -16.11 -34.33
C ALA A 55 -8.73 -16.17 -32.99
N THR A 56 -7.49 -15.71 -32.96
CA THR A 56 -6.65 -15.69 -31.74
C THR A 56 -6.76 -14.39 -30.96
N VAL A 57 -7.39 -13.34 -31.51
CA VAL A 57 -7.48 -12.03 -30.83
C VAL A 57 -8.55 -12.06 -29.76
N LEU A 58 -8.18 -11.73 -28.54
CA LEU A 58 -9.08 -11.65 -27.40
C LEU A 58 -9.81 -10.31 -27.40
N GLY A 59 -10.97 -10.28 -28.04
CA GLY A 59 -11.80 -9.07 -28.15
C GLY A 59 -11.44 -8.16 -29.31
N ARG A 60 -11.36 -6.85 -29.09
CA ARG A 60 -11.00 -5.88 -30.14
C ARG A 60 -9.49 -5.93 -30.40
N PRO A 61 -9.04 -5.94 -31.67
CA PRO A 61 -7.63 -5.81 -31.99
C PRO A 61 -7.02 -4.56 -31.33
N ILE A 62 -5.76 -4.66 -30.98
CA ILE A 62 -4.98 -3.52 -30.49
C ILE A 62 -4.39 -2.87 -31.74
N GLU A 63 -4.86 -1.67 -32.02
CA GLU A 63 -4.30 -0.85 -33.09
C GLU A 63 -3.14 -0.05 -32.46
N HIS A 64 -1.92 -0.36 -32.82
CA HIS A 64 -0.79 0.53 -32.60
C HIS A 64 -0.94 1.65 -33.63
N ASN A 65 -1.28 2.85 -33.19
CA ASN A 65 -1.31 4.02 -34.06
C ASN A 65 0.11 4.28 -34.56
N GLN A 66 0.39 3.87 -35.79
CA GLN A 66 1.65 4.13 -36.49
C GLN A 66 1.62 5.47 -37.25
N SER A 67 0.83 6.44 -36.85
CA SER A 67 0.83 7.76 -37.49
C SER A 67 1.70 8.74 -36.69
N PRO A 68 2.92 9.03 -37.14
CA PRO A 68 3.80 10.01 -36.53
C PRO A 68 3.58 11.37 -37.20
N GLU A 69 2.40 11.95 -37.16
CA GLU A 69 2.17 13.23 -37.86
C GLU A 69 2.03 14.46 -36.97
N THR A 70 2.11 14.33 -35.65
CA THR A 70 2.26 15.50 -34.77
C THR A 70 3.05 15.14 -33.52
N GLU A 71 4.09 15.93 -33.20
CA GLU A 71 4.88 15.79 -31.96
C GLU A 71 4.03 15.90 -30.67
N GLU A 72 2.79 16.36 -30.76
CA GLU A 72 1.84 16.44 -29.66
C GLU A 72 0.99 15.16 -29.47
N ALA A 73 0.92 14.30 -30.46
CA ALA A 73 0.35 12.96 -30.35
C ALA A 73 1.43 12.00 -29.85
N LYS A 74 2.07 12.29 -28.70
CA LYS A 74 2.86 11.31 -27.96
C LYS A 74 2.05 10.02 -27.92
N GLU A 75 2.56 9.06 -28.66
CA GLU A 75 2.20 7.66 -28.77
C GLU A 75 1.32 7.22 -27.60
N ARG A 76 0.00 7.21 -27.80
CA ARG A 76 -0.93 6.59 -26.85
C ARG A 76 -0.73 5.09 -26.96
N THR A 77 0.34 4.62 -26.34
CA THR A 77 0.60 3.19 -26.23
C THR A 77 -0.63 2.52 -25.65
N ALA A 78 -1.14 1.56 -26.38
CA ALA A 78 -2.31 0.81 -25.93
C ALA A 78 -2.00 0.14 -24.59
N TRP A 79 -2.82 0.38 -23.61
CA TRP A 79 -2.65 -0.17 -22.28
C TRP A 79 -3.10 -1.63 -22.26
N LEU A 80 -2.15 -2.54 -22.05
CA LEU A 80 -2.34 -3.99 -22.22
C LEU A 80 -2.41 -4.75 -20.92
N GLY A 81 -1.94 -4.14 -19.84
CA GLY A 81 -1.94 -4.74 -18.52
C GLY A 81 -1.71 -3.70 -17.44
N MET A 82 -1.90 -4.12 -16.21
CA MET A 82 -1.58 -3.36 -15.01
C MET A 82 -0.64 -4.16 -14.13
N ASP A 83 0.50 -3.57 -13.80
CA ASP A 83 1.47 -4.16 -12.89
C ASP A 83 1.11 -3.83 -11.44
N LEU A 84 0.75 -4.85 -10.67
CA LEU A 84 0.51 -4.79 -9.24
C LEU A 84 1.74 -5.33 -8.51
N VAL A 85 2.42 -4.47 -7.76
CA VAL A 85 3.62 -4.88 -7.02
C VAL A 85 3.27 -5.27 -5.60
N PHE A 86 3.47 -6.54 -5.25
CA PHE A 86 3.29 -7.08 -3.92
C PHE A 86 4.64 -7.09 -3.20
N ARG A 87 4.75 -6.27 -2.17
CA ARG A 87 6.00 -6.11 -1.42
C ARG A 87 5.73 -6.13 0.09
N ALA A 88 6.37 -7.06 0.77
CA ALA A 88 6.30 -7.21 2.22
C ALA A 88 6.93 -6.01 2.96
N PRO A 89 6.68 -5.84 4.28
CA PRO A 89 7.38 -4.90 5.13
C PRO A 89 8.90 -5.10 5.14
N SER A 90 9.63 -4.04 5.50
CA SER A 90 11.10 -3.99 5.35
C SER A 90 11.84 -5.09 6.10
N THR A 91 11.45 -5.35 7.34
CA THR A 91 12.08 -6.39 8.17
C THR A 91 11.90 -7.80 7.63
N VAL A 92 10.88 -8.02 6.80
CA VAL A 92 10.68 -9.31 6.11
C VAL A 92 11.79 -9.57 5.11
N HIS A 93 12.19 -8.56 4.33
CA HIS A 93 13.28 -8.71 3.37
C HIS A 93 14.61 -9.03 4.06
N ILE A 94 14.83 -8.45 5.24
CA ILE A 94 16.00 -8.70 6.08
C ILE A 94 15.98 -10.14 6.59
N ALA A 95 14.86 -10.57 7.19
CA ALA A 95 14.70 -11.95 7.66
C ALA A 95 14.87 -12.96 6.53
N TRP A 96 14.22 -12.74 5.40
CA TRP A 96 14.28 -13.57 4.21
C TRP A 96 15.69 -13.70 3.63
N ALA A 97 16.46 -12.61 3.64
CA ALA A 97 17.82 -12.61 3.09
C ALA A 97 18.85 -13.24 4.02
N LEU A 98 18.73 -13.01 5.34
CA LEU A 98 19.79 -13.27 6.31
C LEU A 98 19.57 -14.51 7.20
N MET A 99 18.33 -14.97 7.36
CA MET A 99 18.02 -16.16 8.16
C MET A 99 18.23 -17.46 7.36
N ASP A 100 17.95 -18.60 7.97
CA ASP A 100 18.09 -19.92 7.35
C ASP A 100 17.14 -20.16 6.17
N ASP A 101 17.38 -21.25 5.44
CA ASP A 101 16.61 -21.59 4.25
C ASP A 101 15.19 -22.04 4.54
N GLU A 102 14.91 -22.59 5.71
CA GLU A 102 13.56 -22.98 6.11
C GLU A 102 12.73 -21.72 6.34
N THR A 103 13.22 -20.79 7.14
CA THR A 103 12.59 -19.46 7.35
C THR A 103 12.35 -18.74 6.02
N ARG A 104 13.34 -18.76 5.12
CA ARG A 104 13.21 -18.17 3.78
C ARG A 104 12.03 -18.75 3.00
N ARG A 105 11.93 -20.09 2.92
CA ARG A 105 10.84 -20.76 2.20
C ARG A 105 9.48 -20.47 2.82
N VAL A 106 9.40 -20.42 4.15
CA VAL A 106 8.16 -20.08 4.84
C VAL A 106 7.73 -18.64 4.51
N LEU A 107 8.64 -17.67 4.48
CA LEU A 107 8.32 -16.28 4.11
C LEU A 107 7.87 -16.17 2.65
N GLU A 108 8.48 -16.90 1.73
CA GLU A 108 8.06 -16.98 0.34
C GLU A 108 6.64 -17.57 0.20
N LEU A 109 6.35 -18.65 0.96
CA LEU A 109 5.01 -19.23 1.02
C LEU A 109 3.97 -18.24 1.57
N CYS A 110 4.30 -17.51 2.64
CA CYS A 110 3.42 -16.47 3.20
C CYS A 110 3.12 -15.39 2.15
N GLN A 111 4.12 -15.00 1.36
CA GLN A 111 3.95 -14.04 0.26
C GLN A 111 3.00 -14.58 -0.81
N ASP A 112 3.18 -15.83 -1.22
CA ASP A 112 2.33 -16.49 -2.21
C ASP A 112 0.86 -16.52 -1.74
N ILE A 113 0.62 -16.96 -0.52
CA ILE A 113 -0.73 -17.07 0.05
C ILE A 113 -1.39 -15.69 0.16
N ALA A 114 -0.69 -14.70 0.72
CA ALA A 114 -1.24 -13.36 0.91
C ALA A 114 -1.52 -12.67 -0.44
N ARG A 115 -0.62 -12.80 -1.42
CA ARG A 115 -0.82 -12.30 -2.79
C ARG A 115 -2.03 -12.96 -3.45
N ASP A 116 -2.10 -14.28 -3.42
CA ASP A 116 -3.14 -15.03 -4.11
C ASP A 116 -4.53 -14.76 -3.49
N LYS A 117 -4.64 -14.67 -2.16
CA LYS A 117 -5.86 -14.24 -1.47
C LYS A 117 -6.26 -12.80 -1.84
N THR A 118 -5.30 -11.90 -1.99
CA THR A 118 -5.57 -10.51 -2.37
C THR A 118 -6.02 -10.42 -3.83
N LEU A 119 -5.41 -11.20 -4.74
CA LEU A 119 -5.86 -11.30 -6.13
C LEU A 119 -7.29 -11.85 -6.21
N ALA A 120 -7.62 -12.88 -5.43
CA ALA A 120 -8.98 -13.42 -5.36
C ALA A 120 -9.99 -12.35 -4.89
N TRP A 121 -9.65 -11.56 -3.86
CA TRP A 121 -10.49 -10.45 -3.43
C TRP A 121 -10.66 -9.39 -4.53
N LEU A 122 -9.60 -9.05 -5.28
CA LEU A 122 -9.70 -8.13 -6.42
C LEU A 122 -10.63 -8.67 -7.51
N GLU A 123 -10.59 -9.95 -7.78
CA GLU A 123 -11.49 -10.61 -8.76
C GLU A 123 -12.95 -10.54 -8.34
N GLU A 124 -13.23 -10.83 -7.07
CA GLU A 124 -14.60 -10.93 -6.54
C GLU A 124 -15.22 -9.56 -6.27
N ALA A 125 -14.46 -8.68 -5.62
CA ALA A 125 -15.00 -7.44 -5.09
C ALA A 125 -14.75 -6.22 -5.96
N VAL A 126 -13.74 -6.24 -6.86
CA VAL A 126 -13.27 -5.02 -7.52
C VAL A 126 -13.31 -5.08 -9.03
N ALA A 127 -12.88 -6.19 -9.64
CA ALA A 127 -12.67 -6.27 -11.09
C ALA A 127 -13.96 -6.02 -11.89
N GLU A 128 -13.93 -5.00 -12.73
CA GLU A 128 -15.05 -4.57 -13.57
C GLU A 128 -14.65 -4.51 -15.04
N ILE A 129 -15.61 -4.80 -15.91
CA ILE A 129 -15.47 -4.71 -17.35
C ILE A 129 -16.48 -3.72 -17.93
N ARG A 130 -16.14 -3.04 -19.03
CA ARG A 130 -17.09 -2.21 -19.76
C ARG A 130 -18.16 -3.08 -20.40
N TRP A 131 -19.37 -2.89 -19.94
CA TRP A 131 -20.55 -3.61 -20.39
C TRP A 131 -21.70 -2.64 -20.61
N LYS A 132 -22.31 -2.64 -21.80
CA LYS A 132 -23.45 -1.78 -22.09
C LYS A 132 -24.68 -2.67 -22.34
N SER A 133 -25.52 -2.76 -21.34
CA SER A 133 -26.82 -3.46 -21.43
C SER A 133 -27.82 -2.77 -20.51
N ALA A 134 -29.02 -2.50 -20.99
CA ALA A 134 -30.14 -1.95 -20.21
C ALA A 134 -29.77 -0.75 -19.30
N GLY A 135 -28.97 0.20 -19.82
CA GLY A 135 -28.51 1.36 -19.06
C GLY A 135 -27.27 1.14 -18.16
N THR A 136 -26.85 -0.10 -17.95
CA THR A 136 -25.65 -0.45 -17.21
C THR A 136 -24.41 -0.26 -18.09
N ARG A 137 -23.40 0.45 -17.60
CA ARG A 137 -22.14 0.72 -18.34
C ARG A 137 -20.98 -0.18 -17.92
N ARG A 138 -21.10 -0.89 -16.81
CA ARG A 138 -20.08 -1.76 -16.21
C ARG A 138 -20.71 -2.99 -15.59
N ALA A 139 -19.98 -4.09 -15.61
CA ALA A 139 -20.36 -5.33 -14.94
C ALA A 139 -19.11 -5.96 -14.29
N ARG A 140 -19.30 -6.90 -13.38
CA ARG A 140 -18.21 -7.74 -12.89
C ARG A 140 -17.65 -8.58 -14.03
N VAL A 141 -16.35 -8.86 -13.99
CA VAL A 141 -15.74 -9.82 -14.92
C VAL A 141 -16.35 -11.20 -14.68
N ARG A 142 -16.61 -11.95 -15.76
CA ARG A 142 -17.32 -13.23 -15.65
C ARG A 142 -16.45 -14.32 -14.99
N ASP A 143 -15.26 -14.53 -15.53
CA ASP A 143 -14.43 -15.69 -15.19
C ASP A 143 -13.25 -15.33 -14.27
N GLY A 144 -13.11 -14.06 -13.86
CA GLY A 144 -11.98 -13.56 -13.09
C GLY A 144 -10.89 -12.92 -13.95
N LEU A 145 -9.72 -12.75 -13.36
CA LEU A 145 -8.56 -12.09 -13.96
C LEU A 145 -7.61 -13.11 -14.58
N ILE A 146 -6.83 -12.68 -15.56
CA ILE A 146 -5.65 -13.41 -16.07
C ILE A 146 -4.43 -12.62 -15.62
N VAL A 147 -3.57 -13.26 -14.82
CA VAL A 147 -2.44 -12.62 -14.17
C VAL A 147 -1.16 -13.39 -14.41
N VAL A 148 -0.09 -12.67 -14.74
CA VAL A 148 1.27 -13.22 -14.82
C VAL A 148 2.06 -12.72 -13.62
N VAL A 149 2.63 -13.62 -12.83
CA VAL A 149 3.42 -13.26 -11.66
C VAL A 149 4.90 -13.52 -11.92
N PHE A 150 5.72 -12.48 -11.70
CA PHE A 150 7.17 -12.50 -11.76
C PHE A 150 7.72 -12.17 -10.37
N ARG A 151 8.58 -13.03 -9.83
CA ARG A 151 9.25 -12.79 -8.55
C ARG A 151 10.62 -12.19 -8.75
N HIS A 152 10.89 -11.12 -8.02
CA HIS A 152 12.19 -10.47 -7.97
C HIS A 152 12.77 -10.48 -6.55
N TYR A 153 14.09 -10.53 -6.45
CA TYR A 153 14.81 -10.74 -5.20
C TYR A 153 15.61 -9.54 -4.74
N GLU A 154 15.90 -8.62 -5.64
CA GLU A 154 16.83 -7.53 -5.39
C GLU A 154 16.28 -6.15 -5.77
N SER A 155 16.77 -5.13 -5.08
CA SER A 155 16.48 -3.74 -5.40
C SER A 155 17.34 -3.26 -6.57
N ARG A 156 16.91 -2.18 -7.23
CA ARG A 156 17.71 -1.45 -8.22
C ARG A 156 18.63 -0.41 -7.59
N ALA A 157 19.13 -0.66 -6.40
CA ALA A 157 20.21 0.11 -5.81
C ALA A 157 21.56 -0.30 -6.43
N VAL A 158 22.56 0.58 -6.32
CA VAL A 158 23.92 0.31 -6.81
C VAL A 158 24.46 -1.00 -6.22
N ASP A 159 24.25 -1.24 -4.94
CA ASP A 159 24.75 -2.41 -4.20
C ASP A 159 23.81 -3.60 -4.22
N SER A 160 22.68 -3.54 -4.97
CA SER A 160 21.74 -4.68 -5.04
C SER A 160 21.34 -5.23 -3.67
N ARG A 161 20.43 -4.56 -2.98
CA ARG A 161 19.96 -4.95 -1.64
C ARG A 161 18.78 -5.92 -1.72
N PRO A 162 18.56 -6.74 -0.68
CA PRO A 162 17.45 -7.70 -0.67
C PRO A 162 16.10 -6.99 -0.76
N LEU A 163 15.28 -7.42 -1.70
CA LEU A 163 13.93 -6.92 -1.91
C LEU A 163 13.06 -8.02 -2.53
N LEU A 164 12.50 -8.87 -1.69
CA LEU A 164 11.53 -9.87 -2.13
C LEU A 164 10.23 -9.17 -2.54
N HIS A 165 9.89 -9.21 -3.82
CA HIS A 165 8.64 -8.65 -4.32
C HIS A 165 8.16 -9.39 -5.56
N ASP A 166 6.85 -9.40 -5.74
CA ASP A 166 6.20 -9.99 -6.90
C ASP A 166 5.57 -8.89 -7.74
N HIS A 167 5.84 -8.92 -9.03
CA HIS A 167 5.08 -8.21 -10.04
C HIS A 167 3.95 -9.09 -10.53
N ALA A 168 2.71 -8.71 -10.26
CA ALA A 168 1.52 -9.37 -10.75
C ALA A 168 0.93 -8.53 -11.89
N VAL A 169 1.28 -8.89 -13.13
CA VAL A 169 0.81 -8.19 -14.33
C VAL A 169 -0.57 -8.71 -14.70
N VAL A 170 -1.57 -7.91 -14.42
CA VAL A 170 -2.97 -8.20 -14.72
C VAL A 170 -3.27 -7.84 -16.16
N SER A 171 -3.68 -8.80 -16.98
CA SER A 171 -4.09 -8.56 -18.36
C SER A 171 -5.32 -7.65 -18.41
N ILE A 172 -5.35 -6.71 -19.37
CA ILE A 172 -6.55 -5.92 -19.62
C ILE A 172 -7.70 -6.78 -20.16
N ARG A 173 -7.40 -7.96 -20.72
CA ARG A 173 -8.40 -8.84 -21.35
C ARG A 173 -9.15 -9.62 -20.28
N ALA A 174 -10.48 -9.58 -20.36
CA ALA A 174 -11.37 -10.36 -19.52
C ALA A 174 -12.67 -10.67 -20.27
N ARG A 175 -13.44 -11.65 -19.78
CA ARG A 175 -14.73 -12.00 -20.37
C ARG A 175 -15.86 -11.19 -19.74
N ARG A 176 -16.76 -10.72 -20.62
CA ARG A 176 -18.01 -10.07 -20.24
C ARG A 176 -19.03 -11.09 -19.74
N PRO A 177 -20.14 -10.66 -19.13
CA PRO A 177 -21.22 -11.56 -18.72
C PRO A 177 -21.79 -12.44 -19.85
N ASP A 178 -21.79 -11.95 -21.10
CA ASP A 178 -22.20 -12.69 -22.28
C ASP A 178 -21.15 -13.69 -22.81
N GLY A 179 -19.99 -13.76 -22.17
CA GLY A 179 -18.89 -14.62 -22.57
C GLY A 179 -17.99 -14.05 -23.67
N THR A 180 -18.28 -12.87 -24.20
CA THR A 180 -17.40 -12.22 -25.19
C THR A 180 -16.20 -11.57 -24.49
N TRP A 181 -15.06 -11.48 -25.20
CA TRP A 181 -13.88 -10.82 -24.69
C TRP A 181 -14.00 -9.29 -24.75
N GLY A 182 -13.46 -8.62 -23.74
CA GLY A 182 -13.40 -7.17 -23.66
C GLY A 182 -12.26 -6.67 -22.81
N ASN A 183 -12.23 -5.36 -22.60
CA ASN A 183 -11.22 -4.73 -21.75
C ASN A 183 -11.82 -4.43 -20.38
N GLN A 184 -11.17 -4.93 -19.33
CA GLN A 184 -11.49 -4.55 -17.97
C GLN A 184 -11.20 -3.07 -17.69
N THR A 185 -11.79 -2.55 -16.64
CA THR A 185 -11.65 -1.14 -16.27
C THR A 185 -10.53 -0.99 -15.25
N ALA A 186 -9.37 -0.52 -15.70
CA ALA A 186 -8.24 -0.24 -14.82
C ALA A 186 -8.59 0.71 -13.67
N ALA A 187 -9.47 1.68 -13.93
CA ALA A 187 -9.89 2.64 -12.91
C ALA A 187 -10.47 1.98 -11.65
N ALA A 188 -11.17 0.84 -11.78
CA ALA A 188 -11.69 0.12 -10.63
C ALA A 188 -10.55 -0.44 -9.76
N LEU A 189 -9.58 -1.12 -10.38
CA LEU A 189 -8.41 -1.67 -9.70
C LEU A 189 -7.56 -0.56 -9.06
N MET A 190 -7.26 0.53 -9.81
CA MET A 190 -6.49 1.66 -9.31
C MET A 190 -7.16 2.37 -8.13
N THR A 191 -8.49 2.46 -8.14
CA THR A 191 -9.25 3.05 -7.04
C THR A 191 -9.10 2.24 -5.76
N HIS A 192 -9.00 0.92 -5.84
CA HIS A 192 -8.93 0.01 -4.70
C HIS A 192 -7.50 -0.45 -4.35
N ILE A 193 -6.48 0.06 -5.04
CA ILE A 193 -5.10 -0.40 -4.86
C ILE A 193 -4.62 -0.30 -3.41
N VAL A 194 -4.97 0.77 -2.70
CA VAL A 194 -4.59 0.96 -1.28
C VAL A 194 -5.35 -0.03 -0.38
N ALA A 195 -6.60 -0.35 -0.70
CA ALA A 195 -7.35 -1.36 0.05
C ALA A 195 -6.79 -2.77 -0.22
N ALA A 196 -6.33 -3.05 -1.44
CA ALA A 196 -5.64 -4.30 -1.78
C ALA A 196 -4.30 -4.43 -1.05
N ASP A 197 -3.49 -3.37 -1.04
CA ASP A 197 -2.20 -3.32 -0.35
C ASP A 197 -2.35 -3.59 1.17
N THR A 198 -3.35 -2.97 1.79
CA THR A 198 -3.62 -3.19 3.22
C THR A 198 -4.18 -4.58 3.51
N LEU A 199 -4.93 -5.19 2.59
CA LEU A 199 -5.36 -6.58 2.71
C LEU A 199 -4.17 -7.53 2.61
N TYR A 200 -3.32 -7.35 1.60
CA TYR A 200 -2.12 -8.13 1.43
C TYR A 200 -1.23 -8.08 2.68
N THR A 201 -0.99 -6.88 3.21
CA THR A 201 -0.18 -6.70 4.42
C THR A 201 -0.78 -7.41 5.63
N LEU A 202 -2.10 -7.27 5.86
CA LEU A 202 -2.80 -7.93 6.97
C LEU A 202 -2.69 -9.46 6.87
N LEU A 203 -3.00 -10.03 5.70
CA LEU A 203 -2.94 -11.47 5.46
C LEU A 203 -1.50 -12.00 5.55
N PHE A 204 -0.52 -11.26 5.03
CA PHE A 204 0.88 -11.62 5.12
C PHE A 204 1.35 -11.69 6.59
N MET A 205 0.98 -10.69 7.40
CA MET A 205 1.29 -10.67 8.82
C MET A 205 0.70 -11.86 9.56
N GLU A 206 -0.53 -12.25 9.25
CA GLU A 206 -1.20 -13.41 9.84
C GLU A 206 -0.51 -14.71 9.47
N GLU A 207 -0.18 -14.92 8.20
CA GLU A 207 0.49 -16.14 7.73
C GLU A 207 1.89 -16.30 8.36
N VAL A 208 2.65 -15.21 8.47
CA VAL A 208 3.96 -15.22 9.13
C VAL A 208 3.82 -15.53 10.62
N SER A 209 2.88 -14.90 11.31
CA SER A 209 2.66 -15.14 12.74
C SER A 209 2.19 -16.56 13.01
N ALA A 210 1.33 -17.11 12.16
CA ALA A 210 0.83 -18.49 12.30
C ALA A 210 1.92 -19.54 12.10
N ARG A 211 2.87 -19.32 11.17
CA ARG A 211 3.89 -20.31 10.80
C ARG A 211 5.20 -20.17 11.58
N LEU A 212 5.63 -18.92 11.85
CA LEU A 212 6.91 -18.64 12.51
C LEU A 212 6.76 -18.22 13.98
N GLY A 213 5.50 -18.00 14.45
CA GLY A 213 5.24 -17.56 15.81
C GLY A 213 5.67 -16.11 16.08
N TRP A 214 6.00 -15.34 15.04
CA TRP A 214 6.46 -13.96 15.18
C TRP A 214 5.31 -12.99 15.43
N ALA A 215 5.64 -11.84 16.01
CA ALA A 215 4.72 -10.74 16.24
C ALA A 215 5.20 -9.49 15.52
N TRP A 216 4.33 -8.50 15.43
CA TRP A 216 4.58 -7.26 14.70
C TRP A 216 4.52 -6.06 15.61
N GLU A 217 5.36 -5.07 15.34
CA GLU A 217 5.40 -3.81 16.06
C GLU A 217 5.35 -2.62 15.09
N PRO A 218 4.72 -1.51 15.50
CA PRO A 218 4.64 -0.32 14.66
C PRO A 218 5.97 0.41 14.62
N ARG A 219 6.39 0.84 13.41
CA ARG A 219 7.55 1.70 13.19
C ARG A 219 7.13 2.98 12.48
N GLU A 220 7.43 4.12 13.06
CA GLU A 220 7.29 5.41 12.37
C GLU A 220 8.38 5.55 11.29
N VAL A 221 7.97 5.77 10.05
CA VAL A 221 8.86 5.96 8.90
C VAL A 221 9.06 7.44 8.59
N THR A 222 7.95 8.15 8.52
CA THR A 222 7.92 9.58 8.26
C THR A 222 7.14 10.24 9.37
N PRO A 223 7.71 11.24 10.05
CA PRO A 223 6.97 11.97 11.09
C PRO A 223 5.62 12.43 10.55
N GLY A 224 4.56 12.15 11.31
CA GLY A 224 3.21 12.51 10.96
C GLY A 224 2.58 11.70 9.82
N ARG A 225 3.17 10.59 9.43
CA ARG A 225 2.56 9.55 8.58
C ARG A 225 2.24 8.33 9.44
N ARG A 226 1.38 7.45 8.89
CA ARG A 226 1.03 6.19 9.56
C ARG A 226 2.27 5.34 9.78
N PRO A 227 2.39 4.69 10.95
CA PRO A 227 3.43 3.71 11.15
C PRO A 227 3.22 2.50 10.23
N VAL A 228 4.31 1.88 9.82
CA VAL A 228 4.30 0.57 9.16
C VAL A 228 4.50 -0.52 10.21
N MET A 229 3.95 -1.71 9.96
CA MET A 229 4.15 -2.85 10.82
C MET A 229 5.40 -3.61 10.39
N GLU A 230 6.30 -3.86 11.34
CA GLU A 230 7.57 -4.56 11.12
C GLU A 230 7.66 -5.78 12.04
N ILE A 231 8.44 -6.79 11.67
CA ILE A 231 8.69 -7.94 12.56
C ILE A 231 9.37 -7.44 13.82
N ALA A 232 8.78 -7.72 14.98
CA ALA A 232 9.31 -7.33 16.27
C ALA A 232 10.66 -8.00 16.55
N GLY A 233 11.56 -7.25 17.15
CA GLY A 233 12.89 -7.75 17.53
C GLY A 233 13.95 -7.70 16.42
N ILE A 234 13.62 -7.32 15.19
CA ILE A 234 14.60 -7.03 14.15
C ILE A 234 15.02 -5.58 14.27
N ASP A 235 16.32 -5.36 14.47
CA ASP A 235 16.90 -4.03 14.67
C ASP A 235 16.64 -3.12 13.45
N GLN A 236 16.12 -1.92 13.70
CA GLN A 236 15.81 -0.95 12.65
C GLN A 236 17.03 -0.49 11.83
N ARG A 237 18.25 -0.65 12.35
CA ARG A 237 19.48 -0.34 11.61
C ARG A 237 19.61 -1.16 10.33
N PHE A 238 19.12 -2.41 10.32
CA PHE A 238 19.09 -3.23 9.11
C PHE A 238 18.19 -2.64 8.01
N ILE A 239 17.15 -1.90 8.39
CA ILE A 239 16.28 -1.22 7.42
C ILE A 239 17.06 -0.13 6.67
N GLY A 240 17.90 0.63 7.37
CA GLY A 240 18.81 1.59 6.73
C GLY A 240 19.76 0.93 5.74
N TRP A 241 20.33 -0.22 6.11
CA TRP A 241 21.18 -1.01 5.22
C TRP A 241 20.44 -1.51 3.96
N GLN A 242 19.17 -1.86 4.07
CA GLN A 242 18.36 -2.34 2.94
C GLN A 242 17.97 -1.20 1.99
N PHE A 243 17.68 0.02 2.49
CA PHE A 243 17.08 1.10 1.69
C PHE A 243 18.09 2.11 1.14
N THR A 244 19.24 1.67 0.67
CA THR A 244 20.24 2.56 0.05
C THR A 244 19.67 3.37 -1.12
N ARG A 245 18.77 2.79 -1.93
CA ARG A 245 18.12 3.51 -3.02
C ARG A 245 17.25 4.67 -2.53
N ARG A 246 16.54 4.49 -1.43
CA ARG A 246 15.73 5.57 -0.85
C ARG A 246 16.62 6.72 -0.36
N GLN A 247 17.74 6.40 0.24
CA GLN A 247 18.71 7.39 0.68
C GLN A 247 19.24 8.20 -0.51
N GLN A 248 19.59 7.54 -1.62
CA GLN A 248 20.02 8.20 -2.86
C GLN A 248 18.95 9.15 -3.42
N ILE A 249 17.66 8.75 -3.39
CA ILE A 249 16.56 9.62 -3.81
C ILE A 249 16.40 10.80 -2.85
N GLU A 250 16.49 10.58 -1.54
CA GLU A 250 16.40 11.61 -0.50
C GLU A 250 17.58 12.60 -0.56
N GLU A 251 18.73 12.18 -1.06
CA GLU A 251 19.90 13.04 -1.32
C GLU A 251 19.75 13.83 -2.63
N ALA A 252 19.22 13.23 -3.69
CA ALA A 252 19.05 13.88 -4.98
C ALA A 252 17.90 14.90 -5.01
N LEU A 253 16.81 14.64 -4.27
CA LEU A 253 15.61 15.46 -4.32
C LEU A 253 15.82 16.92 -3.87
N PRO A 254 16.57 17.24 -2.79
CA PRO A 254 16.87 18.60 -2.40
C PRO A 254 17.64 19.37 -3.48
N VAL A 255 18.57 18.73 -4.18
CA VAL A 255 19.34 19.34 -5.27
C VAL A 255 18.41 19.75 -6.41
N LEU A 256 17.57 18.83 -6.87
CA LEU A 256 16.57 19.11 -7.91
C LEU A 256 15.56 20.18 -7.50
N THR A 257 15.20 20.21 -6.21
CA THR A 257 14.30 21.23 -5.67
C THR A 257 14.96 22.61 -5.70
N ALA A 258 16.21 22.72 -5.26
CA ALA A 258 16.97 23.98 -5.31
C ALA A 258 17.17 24.48 -6.74
N GLU A 259 17.49 23.58 -7.69
CA GLU A 259 17.58 23.91 -9.12
C GLU A 259 16.23 24.41 -9.68
N TYR A 260 15.11 23.82 -9.27
CA TYR A 260 13.79 24.28 -9.66
C TYR A 260 13.51 25.69 -9.11
N GLU A 261 13.76 25.91 -7.82
CA GLU A 261 13.57 27.21 -7.17
C GLU A 261 14.43 28.32 -7.82
N ALA A 262 15.69 28.00 -8.15
CA ALA A 262 16.57 28.94 -8.84
C ALA A 262 16.06 29.32 -10.23
N ARG A 263 15.43 28.39 -10.95
CA ARG A 263 14.87 28.65 -12.30
C ARG A 263 13.51 29.34 -12.28
N GLN A 264 12.65 29.00 -11.30
CA GLN A 264 11.25 29.45 -11.26
C GLN A 264 11.02 30.63 -10.32
N GLY A 265 11.96 30.92 -9.41
CA GLY A 265 11.82 32.00 -8.42
C GLY A 265 10.85 31.70 -7.27
N HIS A 266 10.32 30.48 -7.18
CA HIS A 266 9.38 30.07 -6.13
C HIS A 266 9.52 28.57 -5.82
N PRO A 267 9.12 28.09 -4.61
CA PRO A 267 9.14 26.68 -4.27
C PRO A 267 8.16 25.86 -5.14
N PRO A 268 8.45 24.56 -5.37
CA PRO A 268 7.60 23.70 -6.19
C PRO A 268 6.24 23.47 -5.54
N GLY A 269 5.14 23.66 -6.28
CA GLY A 269 3.81 23.20 -5.89
C GLY A 269 3.70 21.68 -5.91
N GLU A 270 2.60 21.11 -5.39
CA GLU A 270 2.43 19.63 -5.24
C GLU A 270 2.74 18.83 -6.52
N ARG A 271 2.27 19.31 -7.68
CA ARG A 271 2.49 18.63 -8.96
C ARG A 271 3.96 18.67 -9.38
N ALA A 272 4.62 19.81 -9.21
CA ALA A 272 6.03 19.97 -9.51
C ALA A 272 6.90 19.16 -8.54
N ALA A 273 6.59 19.18 -7.24
CA ALA A 273 7.28 18.38 -6.23
C ALA A 273 7.18 16.87 -6.53
N TYR A 274 6.00 16.39 -6.97
CA TYR A 274 5.84 15.01 -7.43
C TYR A 274 6.70 14.69 -8.65
N ALA A 275 6.75 15.58 -9.64
CA ALA A 275 7.58 15.40 -10.84
C ALA A 275 9.07 15.36 -10.49
N LEU A 276 9.54 16.23 -9.59
CA LEU A 276 10.93 16.23 -9.10
C LEU A 276 11.26 14.94 -8.35
N ALA A 277 10.33 14.42 -7.54
CA ALA A 277 10.51 13.13 -6.86
C ALA A 277 10.61 11.96 -7.86
N CYS A 278 9.81 11.96 -8.93
CA CYS A 278 9.93 11.00 -10.03
C CYS A 278 11.30 11.13 -10.74
N GLN A 279 11.74 12.36 -11.03
CA GLN A 279 13.03 12.62 -11.65
C GLN A 279 14.19 12.13 -10.77
N ALA A 280 14.18 12.41 -9.46
CA ALA A 280 15.17 11.90 -8.52
C ALA A 280 15.21 10.37 -8.50
N ALA A 281 14.03 9.74 -8.54
CA ALA A 281 13.93 8.29 -8.60
C ALA A 281 14.47 7.71 -9.90
N ASP A 282 14.30 8.37 -11.03
CA ASP A 282 14.82 7.92 -12.33
C ASP A 282 16.34 8.12 -12.42
N GLN A 283 16.85 9.26 -12.00
CA GLN A 283 18.29 9.57 -12.02
C GLN A 283 19.11 8.64 -11.12
N THR A 284 18.55 8.23 -9.98
CA THR A 284 19.22 7.32 -9.03
C THR A 284 19.01 5.84 -9.36
N ARG A 285 18.34 5.54 -10.49
CA ARG A 285 18.05 4.17 -10.88
C ARG A 285 19.25 3.54 -11.58
N SER A 286 19.85 2.55 -10.92
CA SER A 286 20.91 1.77 -11.56
C SER A 286 20.39 1.01 -12.80
N PRO A 287 21.21 0.89 -13.86
CA PRO A 287 20.88 0.09 -15.02
C PRO A 287 20.63 -1.37 -14.63
N LYS A 288 19.86 -2.10 -15.44
CA LYS A 288 19.71 -3.55 -15.25
C LYS A 288 21.09 -4.20 -15.37
N ARG A 289 21.43 -5.03 -14.37
CA ARG A 289 22.62 -5.89 -14.49
C ARG A 289 22.39 -6.89 -15.61
N LYS A 290 23.41 -7.09 -16.44
CA LYS A 290 23.38 -8.08 -17.51
C LYS A 290 23.62 -9.50 -16.97
N GLU A 291 24.40 -9.62 -15.91
CA GLU A 291 24.73 -10.90 -15.28
C GLU A 291 23.65 -11.29 -14.26
N LEU A 292 23.08 -12.46 -14.46
CA LEU A 292 22.14 -13.05 -13.52
C LEU A 292 22.94 -13.74 -12.41
N ARG A 293 22.67 -13.36 -11.16
CA ARG A 293 23.18 -14.05 -9.97
C ARG A 293 22.13 -15.00 -9.43
N SER A 294 22.56 -16.15 -8.99
CA SER A 294 21.69 -17.07 -8.26
C SER A 294 21.26 -16.47 -6.92
N LEU A 295 20.13 -16.90 -6.41
CA LEU A 295 19.66 -16.44 -5.08
C LEU A 295 20.65 -16.82 -3.97
N SER A 296 21.34 -17.94 -4.07
CA SER A 296 22.36 -18.36 -3.11
C SER A 296 23.55 -17.40 -3.10
N GLU A 297 24.05 -16.98 -4.26
CA GLU A 297 25.13 -16.00 -4.37
C GLU A 297 24.70 -14.64 -3.81
N LEU A 298 23.50 -14.17 -4.14
CA LEU A 298 22.96 -12.93 -3.60
C LEU A 298 22.90 -12.96 -2.08
N ARG A 299 22.36 -14.04 -1.50
CA ARG A 299 22.26 -14.21 -0.05
C ARG A 299 23.61 -14.26 0.64
N ALA A 300 24.60 -14.94 0.04
CA ALA A 300 25.96 -14.97 0.56
C ALA A 300 26.58 -13.55 0.64
N VAL A 301 26.42 -12.77 -0.43
CA VAL A 301 26.90 -11.36 -0.48
C VAL A 301 26.17 -10.50 0.55
N TRP A 302 24.85 -10.63 0.67
CA TRP A 302 24.08 -9.85 1.65
C TRP A 302 24.45 -10.20 3.09
N ARG A 303 24.60 -11.50 3.39
CA ARG A 303 24.99 -11.97 4.72
C ARG A 303 26.39 -11.48 5.10
N ASP A 304 27.36 -11.60 4.20
CA ASP A 304 28.71 -11.08 4.40
C ASP A 304 28.69 -9.55 4.63
N SER A 305 27.96 -8.79 3.81
CA SER A 305 27.81 -7.35 3.98
C SER A 305 27.16 -6.97 5.32
N ALA A 306 26.10 -7.66 5.73
CA ALA A 306 25.42 -7.42 7.00
C ALA A 306 26.30 -7.81 8.19
N SER A 307 27.01 -8.94 8.12
CA SER A 307 27.91 -9.42 9.18
C SER A 307 29.10 -8.50 9.39
N ARG A 308 29.64 -7.91 8.34
CA ARG A 308 30.71 -6.89 8.46
C ARG A 308 30.24 -5.62 9.15
N LEU A 309 28.98 -5.20 8.92
CA LEU A 309 28.47 -3.94 9.48
C LEU A 309 27.92 -4.08 10.90
N TYR A 310 27.33 -5.23 11.22
CA TYR A 310 26.57 -5.40 12.47
C TYR A 310 27.12 -6.51 13.37
N GLY A 311 28.07 -7.30 12.90
CA GLY A 311 28.60 -8.48 13.59
C GLY A 311 27.86 -9.76 13.18
N ALA A 312 28.60 -10.84 13.00
CA ALA A 312 28.06 -12.15 12.59
C ALA A 312 27.09 -12.70 13.66
N ASP A 313 27.41 -12.56 14.93
CA ASP A 313 26.59 -12.99 16.05
C ASP A 313 25.22 -12.29 16.11
N VAL A 314 25.14 -11.04 15.68
CA VAL A 314 23.88 -10.28 15.61
C VAL A 314 23.00 -10.82 14.47
N VAL A 315 23.62 -11.13 13.33
CA VAL A 315 22.93 -11.69 12.17
C VAL A 315 22.43 -13.11 12.48
N ASP A 316 23.25 -13.93 13.13
CA ASP A 316 22.92 -15.32 13.47
C ASP A 316 21.76 -15.42 14.45
N ARG A 317 21.60 -14.45 15.33
CA ARG A 317 20.54 -14.44 16.37
C ARG A 317 19.26 -13.71 15.96
N LEU A 318 19.10 -13.31 14.69
CA LEU A 318 17.89 -12.59 14.25
C LEU A 318 16.60 -13.37 14.52
N ALA A 319 16.58 -14.67 14.24
CA ALA A 319 15.40 -15.52 14.45
C ALA A 319 15.07 -15.71 15.94
N GLU A 320 16.07 -15.85 16.77
CA GLU A 320 15.91 -15.94 18.23
C GLU A 320 15.33 -14.64 18.79
N ARG A 321 15.88 -13.49 18.40
CA ARG A 321 15.41 -12.17 18.80
C ARG A 321 13.97 -11.92 18.39
N ALA A 322 13.58 -12.31 17.16
CA ALA A 322 12.20 -12.19 16.70
C ALA A 322 11.23 -13.03 17.55
N ARG A 323 11.61 -14.26 17.91
CA ARG A 323 10.82 -15.13 18.79
C ARG A 323 10.71 -14.56 20.20
N ALA A 324 11.81 -14.09 20.78
CA ALA A 324 11.83 -13.48 22.11
C ALA A 324 10.96 -12.22 22.17
N ALA A 325 11.04 -11.35 21.16
CA ALA A 325 10.21 -10.15 21.05
C ALA A 325 8.72 -10.50 20.90
N ALA A 326 8.39 -11.51 20.11
CA ALA A 326 7.04 -12.01 19.98
C ALA A 326 6.48 -12.51 21.32
N ALA A 327 7.24 -13.31 22.06
CA ALA A 327 6.86 -13.80 23.38
C ALA A 327 6.60 -12.64 24.34
N ALA A 328 7.47 -11.61 24.34
CA ALA A 328 7.30 -10.42 25.17
C ALA A 328 6.05 -9.61 24.80
N ILE A 329 5.72 -9.51 23.51
CA ILE A 329 4.49 -8.85 23.05
C ILE A 329 3.27 -9.64 23.50
N TRP A 330 3.23 -10.95 23.28
CA TRP A 330 2.07 -11.79 23.65
C TRP A 330 1.85 -11.93 25.15
N ALA A 331 2.89 -11.76 25.96
CA ALA A 331 2.74 -11.69 27.40
C ALA A 331 2.01 -10.42 27.87
N ARG A 332 2.10 -9.32 27.12
CA ARG A 332 1.56 -8.01 27.49
C ARG A 332 0.29 -7.64 26.74
N VAL A 333 0.13 -8.12 25.52
CA VAL A 333 -0.95 -7.73 24.61
C VAL A 333 -1.88 -8.93 24.38
N ARG A 334 -3.13 -8.78 24.83
CA ARG A 334 -4.23 -9.65 24.42
C ARG A 334 -5.02 -8.89 23.35
N PRO A 335 -4.83 -9.20 22.06
CA PRO A 335 -5.52 -8.48 21.01
C PRO A 335 -7.02 -8.80 21.07
N VAL A 336 -7.82 -7.78 21.32
CA VAL A 336 -9.27 -7.83 21.27
C VAL A 336 -9.74 -6.71 20.36
N VAL A 337 -10.50 -7.06 19.33
CA VAL A 337 -11.11 -6.08 18.45
C VAL A 337 -12.52 -5.77 18.95
N ASP A 338 -12.71 -4.54 19.40
CA ASP A 338 -14.03 -3.97 19.65
C ASP A 338 -14.48 -3.24 18.38
N VAL A 339 -15.47 -3.78 17.68
CA VAL A 339 -15.95 -3.26 16.38
C VAL A 339 -16.40 -1.80 16.50
N ALA A 340 -17.09 -1.42 17.59
CA ALA A 340 -17.58 -0.06 17.76
C ALA A 340 -16.42 0.94 17.94
N LEU A 341 -15.40 0.59 18.74
CA LEU A 341 -14.20 1.42 18.89
C LEU A 341 -13.37 1.48 17.62
N ALA A 342 -13.24 0.37 16.90
CA ALA A 342 -12.55 0.33 15.62
C ALA A 342 -13.27 1.21 14.58
N ALA A 343 -14.60 1.17 14.54
CA ALA A 343 -15.41 2.00 13.66
C ALA A 343 -15.22 3.51 13.92
N VAL A 344 -15.20 3.92 15.20
CA VAL A 344 -14.89 5.30 15.59
C VAL A 344 -13.50 5.72 15.11
N ASN A 345 -12.48 4.89 15.37
CA ASN A 345 -11.12 5.17 14.94
C ASN A 345 -11.01 5.32 13.43
N VAL A 346 -11.57 4.38 12.68
CA VAL A 346 -11.56 4.37 11.21
C VAL A 346 -12.24 5.61 10.65
N ALA A 347 -13.45 5.92 11.14
CA ALA A 347 -14.19 7.11 10.70
C ALA A 347 -13.43 8.41 11.00
N ALA A 348 -12.87 8.55 12.20
CA ALA A 348 -12.13 9.74 12.62
C ALA A 348 -10.87 9.95 11.78
N VAL A 349 -10.06 8.90 11.61
CA VAL A 349 -8.81 8.97 10.84
C VAL A 349 -9.09 9.33 9.38
N VAL A 350 -10.05 8.64 8.74
CA VAL A 350 -10.36 8.89 7.33
C VAL A 350 -10.96 10.28 7.13
N SER A 351 -11.84 10.74 8.05
CA SER A 351 -12.44 12.08 7.98
C SER A 351 -11.40 13.19 8.08
N VAL A 352 -10.47 13.08 9.03
CA VAL A 352 -9.42 14.09 9.22
C VAL A 352 -8.43 14.10 8.06
N MET A 353 -8.12 12.91 7.51
CA MET A 353 -7.14 12.78 6.42
C MET A 353 -7.68 13.25 5.06
N ARG A 354 -8.99 13.16 4.83
CA ARG A 354 -9.56 13.33 3.48
C ARG A 354 -10.72 14.31 3.38
N GLY A 355 -11.39 14.63 4.47
CA GLY A 355 -12.62 15.42 4.43
C GLY A 355 -13.80 14.67 3.79
N GLY A 356 -13.76 14.47 2.47
CA GLY A 356 -14.67 13.59 1.72
C GLY A 356 -14.00 12.26 1.36
N PHE A 357 -14.70 11.13 1.47
CA PHE A 357 -14.11 9.82 1.27
C PHE A 357 -15.11 8.80 0.70
N LYS A 358 -14.61 7.64 0.33
CA LYS A 358 -15.36 6.52 -0.25
C LYS A 358 -15.16 5.27 0.59
N HIS A 359 -15.99 4.25 0.37
CA HIS A 359 -15.94 2.95 1.04
C HIS A 359 -14.53 2.36 1.10
N HIS A 360 -13.81 2.28 -0.01
CA HIS A 360 -12.45 1.72 -0.06
C HIS A 360 -11.42 2.47 0.80
N HIS A 361 -11.67 3.75 1.15
CA HIS A 361 -10.82 4.47 2.10
C HIS A 361 -11.04 3.99 3.54
N LEU A 362 -12.31 3.73 3.91
CA LEU A 362 -12.65 3.14 5.20
C LEU A 362 -12.10 1.71 5.29
N LEU A 363 -12.25 0.93 4.22
CA LEU A 363 -11.77 -0.45 4.16
C LEU A 363 -10.25 -0.54 4.33
N ALA A 364 -9.50 0.32 3.63
CA ALA A 364 -8.05 0.40 3.80
C ALA A 364 -7.67 0.75 5.24
N GLU A 365 -8.42 1.64 5.88
CA GLU A 365 -8.14 2.04 7.26
C GLU A 365 -8.54 0.96 8.27
N ALA A 366 -9.67 0.29 8.07
CA ALA A 366 -10.09 -0.84 8.89
C ALA A 366 -9.04 -1.96 8.90
N ARG A 367 -8.50 -2.31 7.74
CA ARG A 367 -7.42 -3.30 7.59
C ARG A 367 -6.13 -2.87 8.28
N ARG A 368 -5.76 -1.58 8.22
CA ARG A 368 -4.63 -1.05 8.99
C ARG A 368 -4.86 -1.09 10.48
N GLN A 369 -6.08 -0.76 10.92
CA GLN A 369 -6.46 -0.86 12.32
C GLN A 369 -6.36 -2.31 12.81
N LEU A 370 -6.81 -3.28 12.03
CA LEU A 370 -6.67 -4.70 12.34
C LEU A 370 -5.21 -5.13 12.42
N SER A 371 -4.38 -4.74 11.46
CA SER A 371 -2.93 -5.02 11.49
C SER A 371 -2.28 -4.47 12.76
N TYR A 372 -2.64 -3.25 13.16
CA TYR A 372 -2.09 -2.59 14.34
C TYR A 372 -2.55 -3.27 15.66
N VAL A 373 -3.83 -3.61 15.78
CA VAL A 373 -4.41 -4.21 17.00
C VAL A 373 -4.01 -5.67 17.13
N LEU A 374 -4.15 -6.45 16.05
CA LEU A 374 -3.96 -7.90 16.07
C LEU A 374 -2.49 -8.33 16.03
N ARG A 375 -1.59 -7.49 15.53
CA ARG A 375 -0.15 -7.74 15.46
C ARG A 375 0.22 -9.10 14.87
N GLY A 376 -0.53 -9.53 13.84
CA GLY A 376 -0.37 -10.80 13.17
C GLY A 376 -1.24 -11.94 13.70
N ARG A 377 -2.06 -11.74 14.73
CA ARG A 377 -3.11 -12.71 15.09
C ARG A 377 -4.20 -12.72 14.02
N PRO A 378 -4.76 -13.88 13.68
CA PRO A 378 -5.75 -13.99 12.63
C PRO A 378 -7.03 -13.23 12.99
N HIS A 379 -7.62 -12.58 12.01
CA HIS A 379 -8.94 -11.96 12.14
C HIS A 379 -10.04 -12.92 11.66
N ARG A 380 -11.24 -12.69 12.16
CA ARG A 380 -12.44 -13.36 11.65
C ARG A 380 -12.75 -12.85 10.24
N PRO A 381 -13.02 -13.72 9.25
CA PRO A 381 -13.44 -13.29 7.91
C PRO A 381 -14.59 -12.28 7.95
N GLY A 382 -14.49 -11.21 7.17
CA GLY A 382 -15.47 -10.14 7.09
C GLY A 382 -15.43 -9.11 8.23
N LEU A 383 -14.51 -9.23 9.19
CA LEU A 383 -14.39 -8.29 10.30
C LEU A 383 -14.04 -6.87 9.83
N ASP A 384 -13.24 -6.74 8.78
CA ASP A 384 -12.90 -5.47 8.15
C ASP A 384 -14.13 -4.77 7.56
N GLU A 385 -14.98 -5.50 6.85
CA GLU A 385 -16.24 -4.98 6.30
C GLU A 385 -17.26 -4.66 7.40
N GLU A 386 -17.33 -5.46 8.48
CA GLU A 386 -18.18 -5.17 9.64
C GLU A 386 -17.77 -3.86 10.32
N ILE A 387 -16.47 -3.60 10.48
CA ILE A 387 -15.96 -2.33 11.00
C ILE A 387 -16.34 -1.18 10.07
N VAL A 388 -16.19 -1.37 8.75
CA VAL A 388 -16.57 -0.36 7.76
C VAL A 388 -18.07 -0.08 7.81
N GLN A 389 -18.90 -1.11 7.87
CA GLN A 389 -20.36 -0.93 7.94
C GLN A 389 -20.76 -0.18 9.24
N ALA A 390 -20.17 -0.54 10.37
CA ALA A 390 -20.38 0.16 11.62
C ALA A 390 -19.93 1.62 11.56
N ALA A 391 -18.82 1.91 10.85
CA ALA A 391 -18.34 3.28 10.61
C ALA A 391 -19.29 4.08 9.71
N ILE A 392 -19.84 3.45 8.68
CA ILE A 392 -20.81 4.07 7.78
C ILE A 392 -22.11 4.40 8.53
N ASP A 393 -22.67 3.45 9.24
CA ASP A 393 -23.96 3.58 9.91
C ASP A 393 -23.92 4.57 11.08
N GLY A 394 -22.82 4.54 11.83
CA GLY A 394 -22.67 5.35 13.04
C GLY A 394 -22.14 6.76 12.80
N TYR A 395 -21.23 6.94 11.84
CA TYR A 395 -20.36 8.13 11.81
C TYR A 395 -20.26 8.81 10.44
N THR A 396 -20.99 8.36 9.42
CA THR A 396 -20.93 8.95 8.08
C THR A 396 -22.31 9.31 7.52
N ARG A 397 -22.33 10.19 6.52
CA ARG A 397 -23.53 10.51 5.75
C ARG A 397 -23.21 10.56 4.25
N PRO A 398 -24.14 10.20 3.36
CA PRO A 398 -23.96 10.33 1.93
C PRO A 398 -23.77 11.80 1.50
N ALA A 399 -22.84 12.04 0.57
CA ALA A 399 -22.60 13.38 0.01
C ALA A 399 -23.74 13.88 -0.87
N SER A 400 -24.50 12.98 -1.48
CA SER A 400 -25.66 13.31 -2.29
C SER A 400 -26.73 12.22 -2.21
N ARG A 401 -28.00 12.63 -2.46
CA ARG A 401 -29.14 11.71 -2.49
C ARG A 401 -29.21 10.84 -3.73
N ARG A 402 -28.43 11.12 -4.80
CA ARG A 402 -28.41 10.30 -6.01
C ARG A 402 -27.67 9.00 -5.73
N MET A 403 -28.38 7.90 -5.87
CA MET A 403 -27.86 6.54 -5.71
C MET A 403 -26.86 6.21 -6.81
N MET A 404 -25.60 6.35 -6.50
CA MET A 404 -24.52 5.63 -7.18
C MET A 404 -24.24 4.34 -6.43
N THR A 405 -23.55 3.38 -7.05
CA THR A 405 -23.09 2.17 -6.36
C THR A 405 -22.32 2.53 -5.08
N ALA A 406 -22.43 1.71 -4.03
CA ALA A 406 -21.84 2.00 -2.71
C ALA A 406 -20.35 2.40 -2.80
N ASP A 407 -19.60 1.76 -3.69
CA ASP A 407 -18.17 2.02 -3.90
C ASP A 407 -17.84 3.40 -4.52
N LEU A 408 -18.80 4.02 -5.19
CA LEU A 408 -18.63 5.32 -5.85
C LEU A 408 -19.23 6.47 -5.04
N ARG A 409 -19.94 6.18 -3.97
CA ARG A 409 -20.54 7.19 -3.13
C ARG A 409 -19.48 7.88 -2.29
N ALA A 410 -19.34 9.20 -2.44
CA ALA A 410 -18.54 9.97 -1.51
C ALA A 410 -19.29 10.03 -0.16
N LEU A 411 -18.58 9.74 0.92
CA LEU A 411 -19.06 9.77 2.28
C LEU A 411 -18.45 10.97 3.02
N TYR A 412 -19.25 11.63 3.85
CA TYR A 412 -18.79 12.70 4.72
C TYR A 412 -18.96 12.27 6.18
N PRO A 413 -18.14 12.80 7.09
CA PRO A 413 -18.35 12.53 8.51
C PRO A 413 -19.74 12.99 8.90
N HIS A 414 -20.48 12.11 9.56
CA HIS A 414 -21.69 12.48 10.26
C HIS A 414 -21.32 13.28 11.50
N ASP A 415 -22.22 14.08 12.05
CA ASP A 415 -21.99 14.71 13.35
C ASP A 415 -21.63 13.64 14.38
N ILE A 416 -20.34 13.42 14.50
CA ILE A 416 -19.75 12.64 15.57
C ILE A 416 -19.92 13.56 16.76
N GLY A 417 -20.80 13.27 17.70
CA GLY A 417 -21.30 14.08 18.83
C GLY A 417 -20.38 15.12 19.51
N ASP A 418 -19.22 15.42 18.90
CA ASP A 418 -18.26 16.45 19.23
C ASP A 418 -17.47 16.94 18.02
N GLN A 419 -18.16 17.44 17.03
CA GLN A 419 -17.49 18.22 15.98
C GLN A 419 -16.62 19.35 16.57
N ALA A 420 -16.98 19.87 17.75
CA ALA A 420 -16.19 20.87 18.43
C ALA A 420 -14.80 20.33 18.86
N VAL A 421 -14.72 19.12 19.41
CA VAL A 421 -13.45 18.46 19.77
C VAL A 421 -12.64 18.13 18.52
N LEU A 422 -13.27 17.58 17.49
CA LEU A 422 -12.63 17.32 16.20
C LEU A 422 -12.10 18.60 15.56
N ARG A 423 -12.89 19.69 15.56
CA ARG A 423 -12.46 21.00 15.03
C ARG A 423 -11.35 21.63 15.86
N ALA A 424 -11.37 21.50 17.19
CA ALA A 424 -10.30 21.99 18.05
C ALA A 424 -8.98 21.22 17.80
N LEU A 425 -9.03 19.90 17.68
CA LEU A 425 -7.87 19.07 17.38
C LEU A 425 -7.33 19.28 15.96
N THR A 426 -8.20 19.55 14.99
CA THR A 426 -7.79 19.83 13.60
C THR A 426 -7.22 21.25 13.42
N ARG A 427 -7.53 22.19 14.30
CA ARG A 427 -7.02 23.58 14.26
C ARG A 427 -5.57 23.73 14.70
N LYS A 428 -4.96 22.75 15.32
CA LYS A 428 -3.52 22.81 15.66
C LYS A 428 -2.66 22.78 14.38
N ARG A 429 -2.28 23.96 13.91
CA ARG A 429 -1.52 24.15 12.66
C ARG A 429 -0.15 23.46 12.63
N SER A 430 0.44 23.14 13.78
CA SER A 430 1.76 22.52 13.90
C SER A 430 1.79 21.00 13.81
N ALA A 431 0.63 20.33 13.93
CA ALA A 431 0.57 18.87 13.84
C ALA A 431 0.28 18.43 12.38
N SER A 432 0.90 17.34 11.96
CA SER A 432 0.60 16.75 10.65
C SER A 432 -0.87 16.30 10.55
N PRO A 433 -1.43 16.12 9.35
CA PRO A 433 -2.79 15.59 9.19
C PRO A 433 -3.00 14.26 9.92
N TYR A 434 -1.99 13.40 9.91
CA TYR A 434 -2.08 12.10 10.58
C TYR A 434 -2.06 12.21 12.11
N GLU A 435 -1.19 13.05 12.68
CA GLU A 435 -1.18 13.30 14.13
C GLU A 435 -2.52 13.86 14.61
N ARG A 436 -3.09 14.81 13.85
CA ARG A 436 -4.44 15.31 14.12
C ARG A 436 -5.49 14.20 14.07
N ALA A 437 -5.39 13.30 13.10
CA ALA A 437 -6.31 12.16 12.97
C ALA A 437 -6.18 11.20 14.17
N CYS A 438 -4.97 10.87 14.58
CA CYS A 438 -4.72 10.02 15.74
C CYS A 438 -5.23 10.65 17.04
N LEU A 439 -5.02 11.96 17.23
CA LEU A 439 -5.52 12.69 18.39
C LEU A 439 -7.06 12.73 18.43
N ALA A 440 -7.69 12.97 17.27
CA ALA A 440 -9.15 12.94 17.16
C ALA A 440 -9.72 11.56 17.48
N ALA A 441 -9.11 10.50 16.94
CA ALA A 441 -9.50 9.13 17.21
C ALA A 441 -9.33 8.75 18.68
N ALA A 442 -8.22 9.16 19.31
CA ALA A 442 -7.96 8.93 20.73
C ALA A 442 -8.98 9.64 21.63
N ALA A 443 -9.28 10.91 21.34
CA ALA A 443 -10.28 11.68 22.07
C ALA A 443 -11.68 11.06 22.00
N LEU A 444 -12.12 10.67 20.80
CA LEU A 444 -13.39 10.00 20.59
C LEU A 444 -13.45 8.64 21.29
N THR A 445 -12.39 7.85 21.23
CA THR A 445 -12.27 6.57 21.91
C THR A 445 -12.36 6.74 23.44
N ALA A 446 -11.65 7.72 24.00
CA ALA A 446 -11.70 8.03 25.43
C ALA A 446 -13.12 8.43 25.87
N ARG A 447 -13.85 9.22 25.06
CA ARG A 447 -15.23 9.59 25.32
C ARG A 447 -16.18 8.38 25.29
N VAL A 448 -16.04 7.50 24.31
CA VAL A 448 -16.84 6.24 24.27
C VAL A 448 -16.60 5.42 25.53
N HIS A 449 -15.36 5.31 25.99
CA HIS A 449 -15.05 4.62 27.25
C HIS A 449 -15.63 5.32 28.48
N ALA A 450 -15.64 6.66 28.51
CA ALA A 450 -16.26 7.43 29.60
C ALA A 450 -17.76 7.22 29.65
N LEU A 451 -18.45 7.28 28.50
CA LEU A 451 -19.89 7.02 28.37
C LEU A 451 -20.24 5.61 28.81
N ARG A 452 -19.48 4.59 28.39
CA ARG A 452 -19.66 3.20 28.83
C ARG A 452 -19.46 3.02 30.34
N ARG A 453 -18.54 3.75 30.95
CA ARG A 453 -18.34 3.75 32.40
C ARG A 453 -19.51 4.41 33.12
N ALA A 454 -19.96 5.56 32.66
CA ALA A 454 -21.13 6.25 33.21
C ALA A 454 -22.39 5.37 33.12
N ASP A 455 -22.62 4.71 31.99
CA ASP A 455 -23.76 3.81 31.75
C ASP A 455 -23.70 2.58 32.70
N ARG A 456 -22.50 2.03 32.97
CA ARG A 456 -22.33 0.93 33.95
C ARG A 456 -22.56 1.39 35.39
N LEU A 457 -22.27 2.61 35.73
CA LEU A 457 -22.49 3.20 37.05
C LEU A 457 -23.99 3.51 37.28
N ASN A 458 -24.70 3.88 36.21
CA ASN A 458 -26.12 4.27 36.27
C ASN A 458 -27.08 3.13 35.98
N SER A 459 -26.60 1.98 35.54
CA SER A 459 -27.48 0.84 35.21
C SER A 459 -27.64 -0.11 36.36
N ARG A 460 -28.86 -0.20 36.95
CA ARG A 460 -29.41 -1.44 37.46
C ARG A 460 -29.31 -2.51 36.36
N PRO A 461 -29.11 -3.80 36.66
CA PRO A 461 -28.75 -4.81 35.66
C PRO A 461 -29.75 -4.87 34.52
N ARG A 462 -29.38 -4.37 33.35
CA ARG A 462 -30.10 -4.48 32.08
C ARG A 462 -29.47 -5.59 31.24
N PRO A 463 -30.27 -6.28 30.40
CA PRO A 463 -29.75 -7.32 29.53
C PRO A 463 -28.67 -6.80 28.55
N ARG A 464 -27.71 -7.65 28.23
CA ARG A 464 -26.41 -7.41 27.59
C ARG A 464 -26.41 -6.89 26.14
N ASN A 465 -27.52 -6.40 25.58
CA ASN A 465 -27.63 -6.03 24.16
C ASN A 465 -27.91 -4.55 23.94
N VAL A 466 -27.11 -3.64 24.51
CA VAL A 466 -27.15 -2.24 24.13
C VAL A 466 -25.95 -1.94 23.23
N THR A 467 -26.19 -1.82 21.94
CA THR A 467 -25.25 -1.32 20.96
C THR A 467 -24.92 0.15 21.26
N VAL A 468 -23.65 0.48 21.39
CA VAL A 468 -23.13 1.83 21.68
C VAL A 468 -23.59 2.89 20.66
N SER A 469 -23.99 2.48 19.44
CA SER A 469 -24.56 3.35 18.41
C SER A 469 -25.86 4.05 18.82
N ALA A 470 -26.61 3.52 19.78
CA ALA A 470 -27.87 4.13 20.24
C ALA A 470 -27.67 5.31 21.20
N THR A 471 -26.48 5.43 21.83
CA THR A 471 -26.18 6.48 22.81
C THR A 471 -25.39 7.66 22.22
N LEU A 472 -24.79 7.50 21.03
CA LEU A 472 -23.93 8.53 20.42
C LEU A 472 -24.62 9.43 19.38
N SER A 473 -25.83 9.09 18.92
CA SER A 473 -26.56 9.95 17.97
C SER A 473 -28.06 9.77 18.13
N PRO A 474 -28.79 10.77 18.60
CA PRO A 474 -30.21 10.80 18.37
C PRO A 474 -30.42 11.00 16.86
N ARG A 475 -31.00 10.03 16.18
CA ARG A 475 -31.45 10.19 14.80
C ARG A 475 -32.41 11.36 14.73
N PRO A 476 -32.22 12.36 13.88
CA PRO A 476 -33.24 13.37 13.64
C PRO A 476 -34.37 12.70 12.88
N GLY A 477 -35.50 12.47 13.56
CA GLY A 477 -36.71 12.00 12.88
C GLY A 477 -37.68 11.14 13.67
N ARG A 478 -37.45 10.82 14.93
CA ARG A 478 -38.52 10.27 15.79
C ARG A 478 -38.57 11.04 17.11
N ARG A 479 -39.58 11.90 17.22
CA ARG A 479 -40.06 12.41 18.51
C ARG A 479 -40.54 11.22 19.32
N ALA A 480 -39.77 10.80 20.31
CA ALA A 480 -40.27 10.11 21.48
C ALA A 480 -39.86 10.98 22.65
N GLY A 481 -40.83 11.72 23.16
CA GLY A 481 -40.68 12.45 24.41
C GLY A 481 -40.33 11.47 25.52
N ARG A 482 -39.16 11.66 26.09
CA ARG A 482 -38.85 11.27 27.47
C ARG A 482 -38.00 12.41 28.04
N ASP A 483 -38.58 12.97 29.07
CA ASP A 483 -37.93 13.90 29.98
C ASP A 483 -36.53 13.43 30.31
N LEU A 484 -35.54 14.20 29.86
CA LEU A 484 -34.20 14.12 30.37
C LEU A 484 -34.16 15.02 31.61
N GLY A 485 -33.91 14.40 32.72
CA GLY A 485 -33.82 15.04 34.03
C GLY A 485 -32.76 16.16 34.08
N PRO A 486 -32.75 16.96 35.13
CA PRO A 486 -32.21 18.31 35.11
C PRO A 486 -30.68 18.34 35.11
N MET A 487 -30.14 19.22 34.30
CA MET A 487 -28.90 20.04 34.33
C MET A 487 -27.61 19.57 35.05
N THR A 488 -27.57 18.46 35.74
CA THR A 488 -26.34 17.91 36.34
C THR A 488 -25.41 17.21 35.35
N ASP A 489 -25.93 16.82 34.19
CA ASP A 489 -25.15 16.10 33.18
C ASP A 489 -24.28 17.00 32.29
N VAL A 490 -24.65 18.28 32.16
CA VAL A 490 -23.86 19.25 31.36
C VAL A 490 -22.55 19.58 32.03
N ALA A 491 -22.55 19.81 33.35
CA ALA A 491 -21.32 20.09 34.10
C ALA A 491 -20.37 18.87 34.13
N ALA A 492 -20.91 17.66 34.27
CA ALA A 492 -20.13 16.42 34.20
C ALA A 492 -19.55 16.18 32.79
N ALA A 493 -20.32 16.49 31.74
CA ALA A 493 -19.85 16.42 30.37
C ALA A 493 -18.77 17.47 30.04
N GLU A 494 -18.90 18.69 30.57
CA GLU A 494 -17.88 19.73 30.45
C GLU A 494 -16.60 19.39 31.23
N GLN A 495 -16.73 18.82 32.43
CA GLN A 495 -15.59 18.35 33.23
C GLN A 495 -14.87 17.22 32.52
N THR A 496 -15.61 16.29 31.93
CA THR A 496 -15.05 15.18 31.14
C THR A 496 -14.38 15.70 29.86
N SER A 497 -14.97 16.70 29.20
CA SER A 497 -14.37 17.33 28.02
C SER A 497 -13.03 18.02 28.36
N ARG A 498 -12.98 18.77 29.46
CA ARG A 498 -11.73 19.41 29.96
C ARG A 498 -10.65 18.40 30.33
N THR A 499 -11.03 17.28 30.96
CA THR A 499 -10.10 16.20 31.29
C THR A 499 -9.56 15.51 30.04
N LEU A 500 -10.39 15.33 29.01
CA LEU A 500 -10.00 14.77 27.72
C LEU A 500 -9.13 15.72 26.91
N GLU A 501 -9.41 17.01 26.96
CA GLU A 501 -8.56 18.05 26.36
C GLU A 501 -7.18 18.09 27.01
N ALA A 502 -7.12 17.96 28.34
CA ALA A 502 -5.85 17.86 29.09
C ALA A 502 -5.08 16.58 28.74
N ALA A 503 -5.75 15.43 28.68
CA ALA A 503 -5.13 14.16 28.30
C ALA A 503 -4.67 14.16 26.82
N ALA A 504 -5.43 14.76 25.93
CA ALA A 504 -5.06 14.92 24.53
C ALA A 504 -3.87 15.90 24.37
N ALA A 505 -3.82 16.96 25.16
CA ALA A 505 -2.72 17.92 25.20
C ALA A 505 -1.43 17.26 25.76
N GLU A 506 -1.57 16.44 26.81
CA GLU A 506 -0.43 15.70 27.37
C GLU A 506 0.11 14.66 26.39
N MET A 507 -0.77 13.93 25.70
CA MET A 507 -0.34 12.97 24.67
C MET A 507 0.31 13.69 23.47
N ALA A 508 -0.19 14.85 23.07
CA ALA A 508 0.42 15.69 22.05
C ALA A 508 1.81 16.19 22.48
N ALA A 509 1.96 16.59 23.76
CA ALA A 509 3.23 17.01 24.32
C ALA A 509 4.25 15.85 24.35
N ARG A 510 3.84 14.64 24.74
CA ARG A 510 4.69 13.44 24.73
C ARG A 510 5.12 13.05 23.32
N LEU A 511 4.22 13.13 22.33
CA LEU A 511 4.53 12.90 20.92
C LEU A 511 5.51 13.94 20.37
N GLN A 512 5.33 15.23 20.73
CA GLN A 512 6.26 16.30 20.33
C GLN A 512 7.62 16.16 21.02
N ALA A 513 7.67 15.76 22.27
CA ALA A 513 8.92 15.50 22.99
C ALA A 513 9.69 14.35 22.34
N GLY A 514 9.03 13.23 22.03
CA GLY A 514 9.63 12.11 21.33
C GLY A 514 10.11 12.45 19.90
N VAL A 515 9.44 13.36 19.19
CA VAL A 515 9.90 13.86 17.88
C VAL A 515 11.14 14.74 18.04
N ARG A 516 11.17 15.63 19.04
CA ARG A 516 12.34 16.49 19.33
C ARG A 516 13.55 15.67 19.77
N GLU A 517 13.34 14.68 20.61
CA GLU A 517 14.40 13.79 21.10
C GLU A 517 15.02 12.96 19.95
N ARG A 518 14.20 12.44 19.05
CA ARG A 518 14.66 11.74 17.83
C ARG A 518 15.35 12.67 16.84
N ALA A 519 14.90 13.92 16.72
CA ALA A 519 15.54 14.92 15.87
C ALA A 519 16.91 15.34 16.46
N ALA A 520 17.00 15.52 17.78
CA ALA A 520 18.23 15.80 18.48
C ALA A 520 19.23 14.62 18.41
N ALA A 521 18.75 13.38 18.56
CA ALA A 521 19.56 12.18 18.40
C ALA A 521 20.10 12.02 16.97
N ARG A 522 19.30 12.39 15.95
CA ARG A 522 19.76 12.43 14.55
C ARG A 522 20.82 13.49 14.30
N LEU A 523 20.67 14.68 14.88
CA LEU A 523 21.68 15.75 14.79
C LEU A 523 22.98 15.34 15.51
N ALA A 524 22.89 14.70 16.66
CA ALA A 524 24.04 14.21 17.41
C ALA A 524 24.75 13.01 16.76
N SER A 525 24.06 12.24 15.91
CA SER A 525 24.63 11.10 15.18
C SER A 525 25.16 11.45 13.78
N GLN A 526 25.05 12.70 13.34
CA GLN A 526 25.71 13.16 12.11
C GLN A 526 27.23 13.30 12.40
N PRO A 527 28.10 12.66 11.61
CA PRO A 527 29.53 12.92 11.68
C PRO A 527 29.78 14.40 11.39
N ALA A 528 30.70 15.00 12.13
CA ALA A 528 31.13 16.37 11.88
C ALA A 528 31.44 16.56 10.38
N PRO A 529 31.07 17.71 9.78
CA PRO A 529 31.35 17.94 8.37
C PRO A 529 32.84 17.76 8.15
N ALA A 530 33.20 16.86 7.24
CA ALA A 530 34.58 16.64 6.84
C ALA A 530 35.14 17.99 6.39
N THR A 531 36.22 18.43 6.99
CA THR A 531 36.97 19.60 6.58
C THR A 531 37.24 19.48 5.08
N ALA A 532 36.82 20.49 4.33
CA ALA A 532 36.98 20.54 2.88
C ALA A 532 38.45 20.27 2.49
N PRO A 533 38.73 19.43 1.49
CA PRO A 533 40.06 19.25 0.99
C PRO A 533 40.57 20.58 0.41
N PRO A 534 41.88 20.88 0.50
CA PRO A 534 42.45 22.10 -0.04
C PRO A 534 42.19 22.19 -1.54
N PRO A 535 42.04 23.40 -2.11
CA PRO A 535 41.75 23.58 -3.51
C PRO A 535 42.87 22.99 -4.38
N TYR A 536 42.48 22.12 -5.30
CA TYR A 536 43.37 21.56 -6.31
C TYR A 536 44.01 22.71 -7.11
N SER A 537 45.34 22.81 -7.09
CA SER A 537 46.12 23.66 -7.98
C SER A 537 45.89 23.19 -9.43
N GLN A 538 45.38 24.09 -10.24
CA GLN A 538 45.25 23.90 -11.71
C GLN A 538 46.64 23.74 -12.33
N GLN A 539 46.96 22.55 -12.83
CA GLN A 539 48.05 22.39 -13.79
C GLN A 539 47.51 22.75 -15.19
N PRO A 540 48.28 23.46 -16.01
CA PRO A 540 47.86 23.87 -17.36
C PRO A 540 47.77 22.65 -18.28
N VAL A 541 46.62 22.50 -18.95
CA VAL A 541 46.37 21.50 -19.98
C VAL A 541 47.15 21.86 -21.24
N GLN A 542 48.06 21.01 -21.68
CA GLN A 542 48.69 21.10 -23.01
C GLN A 542 47.67 20.71 -24.10
N PRO A 543 47.68 21.42 -25.27
CA PRO A 543 46.76 21.10 -26.37
C PRO A 543 47.17 19.80 -27.07
N ALA A 544 46.21 18.88 -27.23
CA ALA A 544 46.37 17.64 -27.97
C ALA A 544 46.52 17.93 -29.47
N GLN A 545 47.59 17.41 -30.05
CA GLN A 545 47.86 17.42 -31.50
C GLN A 545 46.86 16.56 -32.25
N GLY A 546 46.35 17.08 -33.38
CA GLY A 546 45.36 16.47 -34.23
C GLY A 546 45.78 15.10 -34.80
N ARG A 547 44.86 14.16 -34.80
CA ARG A 547 44.90 12.97 -35.66
C ARG A 547 43.80 13.07 -36.71
N THR A 548 44.24 13.13 -37.97
CA THR A 548 43.45 12.98 -39.20
C THR A 548 42.77 11.60 -39.26
N PRO A 549 41.55 11.48 -39.78
CA PRO A 549 40.94 10.20 -40.03
C PRO A 549 41.44 9.54 -41.33
N PRO A 550 41.56 8.22 -41.40
CA PRO A 550 41.86 7.54 -42.64
C PRO A 550 40.58 7.37 -43.49
N THR A 551 40.72 7.80 -44.73
CA THR A 551 39.85 7.49 -45.86
C THR A 551 40.14 6.07 -46.36
N GLY A 552 39.12 5.38 -46.81
CA GLY A 552 39.16 4.15 -47.59
C GLY A 552 38.14 3.16 -47.09
N GLY A 553 37.22 2.64 -47.83
CA GLY A 553 37.15 2.30 -49.21
C GLY A 553 36.42 0.96 -49.30
N ILE A 554 35.40 0.96 -50.09
CA ILE A 554 34.47 -0.09 -50.49
C ILE A 554 35.18 -1.46 -50.75
N ALA A 555 34.66 -2.55 -50.21
CA ALA A 555 34.35 -3.81 -50.89
C ALA A 555 33.44 -4.67 -50.03
#